data_0a910e252be327b2bb6a32b794d6d754
#
_entry.id   0a910e252be327b2bb6a32b794d6d754
#
_cell.length_a   1.000
_cell.length_b   1.000
_cell.length_c   1.000
_cell.angle_alpha   90.00
_cell.angle_beta   90.00
_cell.angle_gamma   90.00
#
_symmetry.space_group_name_H-M   'P 1'
#
loop_
_entity.id
_entity.type
_entity.pdbx_description
1 polymer ?
#
loop_
_entity_poly.entity_id
_entity_poly.type
_entity_poly.pdbx_seq_one_letter_code
_entity_poly.pdbx_strand_id
1 'polypeptide(L)'
;MKPALLLRWAHRYRGSLALIGGISLLSSLATLAMPWLAAQLAAGIAGDAGIDLGRTLALLCTALVAQTAFDILVAIMSADAAGRILAGLRGEAYEHVQSLPVSYHESHRTGDLMSLVSWEVQNLSTFLSATLAQLPGTVMTAGGAVVLLFLIDPGLGLVVPLLVVPVFFIGMRLLGRRLRKLGAAVREAEADVFQFADSDLSMVPAIKAYAVEDYHRLRYAAAIERARRLKLTQARITAFIGPVTMLLAALTAIAVLVAGGAPGIGAGWRSPAELFAFLFYTALLTRPVGSLAGLYGQYQVTRGTMRRLEEVFSAPSEPGYAATGTATRATGAIALAGVDFAYPGRPAVLCGLDLAVAAGEIVALTGANGVGKSTIINLLLRFHEPDAGRITLDGTDITTIDVKAYRRQFGYVPQRPLLLGGTIRENIVFGMEDAAPEQIERAARLAQAWDFISALPEGLATRIGDDGVRLSGGQRQRIALARALLRDPPIYIFDEATSMYDLEGEAAFVEDCVKVLAGRTVILITHRPASLALANRIIELTPTGWGNLKDKP
;
A
#
# COMPACT_ATOMS: atom_id res chain seq x y z
N MET A 1 -12.74 19.08 1.00
CA MET A 1 -11.61 18.15 1.18
C MET A 1 -10.51 18.89 1.91
N LYS A 2 -10.23 18.49 3.13
CA LYS A 2 -9.15 19.11 3.91
C LYS A 2 -7.81 18.55 3.38
N PRO A 3 -6.85 19.36 2.96
CA PRO A 3 -5.52 18.92 2.57
C PRO A 3 -4.69 18.44 3.77
N ALA A 4 -5.38 17.95 4.80
CA ALA A 4 -4.81 17.68 6.11
C ALA A 4 -3.72 16.61 6.06
N LEU A 5 -3.91 15.57 5.27
CA LEU A 5 -2.95 14.46 5.17
C LEU A 5 -1.65 14.92 4.47
N LEU A 6 -1.78 15.59 3.33
CA LEU A 6 -0.61 16.12 2.58
C LEU A 6 0.16 17.15 3.40
N LEU A 7 -0.57 18.07 4.07
CA LEU A 7 0.06 19.08 4.94
C LEU A 7 0.76 18.45 6.14
N ARG A 8 0.16 17.42 6.75
CA ARG A 8 0.76 16.68 7.87
C ARG A 8 2.10 16.06 7.45
N TRP A 9 2.14 15.39 6.29
CA TRP A 9 3.35 14.75 5.77
C TRP A 9 4.38 15.76 5.26
N ALA A 10 3.95 16.80 4.54
CA ALA A 10 4.84 17.89 4.14
C ALA A 10 5.47 18.58 5.36
N HIS A 11 4.70 18.80 6.43
CA HIS A 11 5.20 19.40 7.67
C HIS A 11 6.22 18.50 8.37
N ARG A 12 6.01 17.19 8.38
CA ARG A 12 6.95 16.21 9.00
C ARG A 12 8.33 16.24 8.31
N TYR A 13 8.36 16.44 6.99
CA TYR A 13 9.59 16.47 6.20
C TYR A 13 10.01 17.88 5.75
N ARG A 14 9.43 18.93 6.38
CA ARG A 14 9.64 20.34 6.01
C ARG A 14 11.11 20.75 5.90
N GLY A 15 12.00 20.24 6.75
CA GLY A 15 13.42 20.56 6.73
C GLY A 15 14.09 20.10 5.44
N SER A 16 13.89 18.85 5.04
CA SER A 16 14.43 18.32 3.78
C SER A 16 13.82 19.00 2.57
N LEU A 17 12.51 19.22 2.56
CA LEU A 17 11.82 19.90 1.45
C LEU A 17 12.24 21.37 1.31
N ALA A 18 12.41 22.09 2.43
CA ALA A 18 12.87 23.47 2.42
C ALA A 18 14.32 23.59 1.94
N LEU A 19 15.19 22.65 2.35
CA LEU A 19 16.58 22.66 1.91
C LEU A 19 16.68 22.37 0.40
N ILE A 20 15.95 21.39 -0.12
CA ILE A 20 15.87 21.10 -1.55
C ILE A 20 15.33 22.31 -2.31
N GLY A 21 14.26 22.94 -1.80
CA GLY A 21 13.69 24.15 -2.37
C GLY A 21 14.69 25.32 -2.38
N GLY A 22 15.45 25.51 -1.31
CA GLY A 22 16.50 26.55 -1.22
C GLY A 22 17.62 26.34 -2.25
N ILE A 23 18.11 25.12 -2.39
CA ILE A 23 19.14 24.79 -3.39
C ILE A 23 18.56 24.91 -4.82
N SER A 24 17.31 24.53 -5.03
CA SER A 24 16.61 24.73 -6.31
C SER A 24 16.47 26.22 -6.67
N LEU A 25 16.28 27.10 -5.69
CA LEU A 25 16.32 28.56 -5.90
C LEU A 25 17.70 29.04 -6.32
N LEU A 26 18.78 28.53 -5.70
CA LEU A 26 20.16 28.88 -6.09
C LEU A 26 20.47 28.40 -7.52
N SER A 27 20.06 27.18 -7.88
CA SER A 27 20.16 26.69 -9.26
C SER A 27 19.40 27.59 -10.24
N SER A 28 18.19 28.04 -9.86
CA SER A 28 17.39 28.95 -10.69
C SER A 28 18.05 30.32 -10.89
N LEU A 29 18.72 30.86 -9.86
CA LEU A 29 19.49 32.09 -10.00
C LEU A 29 20.65 31.95 -10.97
N ALA A 30 21.41 30.87 -10.87
CA ALA A 30 22.48 30.55 -11.82
C ALA A 30 21.93 30.41 -13.26
N THR A 31 20.78 29.71 -13.41
CA THR A 31 20.09 29.55 -14.71
C THR A 31 19.67 30.90 -15.30
N LEU A 32 19.14 31.83 -14.49
CA LEU A 32 18.72 33.17 -14.94
C LEU A 32 19.90 34.08 -15.29
N ALA A 33 21.07 33.87 -14.72
CA ALA A 33 22.27 34.68 -15.05
C ALA A 33 22.87 34.29 -16.43
N MET A 34 22.66 33.06 -16.89
CA MET A 34 23.31 32.56 -18.11
C MET A 34 22.94 33.32 -19.39
N PRO A 35 21.67 33.61 -19.72
CA PRO A 35 21.32 34.32 -20.93
C PRO A 35 21.99 35.73 -21.00
N TRP A 36 22.08 36.41 -19.85
CA TRP A 36 22.73 37.71 -19.78
C TRP A 36 24.24 37.62 -19.98
N LEU A 37 24.92 36.68 -19.32
CA LEU A 37 26.36 36.44 -19.49
C LEU A 37 26.69 35.98 -20.94
N ALA A 38 25.86 35.12 -21.53
CA ALA A 38 26.04 34.71 -22.92
C ALA A 38 25.87 35.90 -23.89
N ALA A 39 24.91 36.79 -23.63
CA ALA A 39 24.71 37.97 -24.42
C ALA A 39 25.89 38.96 -24.34
N GLN A 40 26.45 39.17 -23.13
CA GLN A 40 27.67 39.97 -22.97
C GLN A 40 28.87 39.35 -23.69
N LEU A 41 29.04 38.03 -23.60
CA LEU A 41 30.11 37.34 -24.34
C LEU A 41 29.97 37.54 -25.84
N ALA A 42 28.75 37.40 -26.38
CA ALA A 42 28.47 37.64 -27.80
C ALA A 42 28.77 39.10 -28.22
N ALA A 43 28.44 40.10 -27.40
CA ALA A 43 28.76 41.48 -27.65
C ALA A 43 30.27 41.74 -27.64
N GLY A 44 31.00 41.18 -26.68
CA GLY A 44 32.46 41.28 -26.63
C GLY A 44 33.15 40.67 -27.85
N ILE A 45 32.64 39.50 -28.34
CA ILE A 45 33.13 38.89 -29.58
C ILE A 45 32.83 39.79 -30.80
N ALA A 46 31.72 40.52 -30.78
CA ALA A 46 31.33 41.44 -31.86
C ALA A 46 32.13 42.76 -31.85
N GLY A 47 33.06 42.95 -30.92
CA GLY A 47 33.99 44.08 -30.87
C GLY A 47 33.61 45.20 -29.92
N ASP A 48 32.74 44.96 -28.95
CA ASP A 48 32.44 45.91 -27.87
C ASP A 48 33.63 46.01 -26.90
N ALA A 49 34.40 47.07 -27.02
CA ALA A 49 35.66 47.30 -26.29
C ALA A 49 35.46 47.44 -24.77
N GLY A 50 34.24 47.60 -24.29
CA GLY A 50 33.91 47.69 -22.85
C GLY A 50 33.78 46.35 -22.13
N ILE A 51 33.83 45.24 -22.82
CA ILE A 51 33.59 43.89 -22.27
C ILE A 51 34.89 43.10 -22.17
N ASP A 52 35.26 42.71 -20.95
CA ASP A 52 36.37 41.77 -20.71
C ASP A 52 35.88 40.32 -21.02
N LEU A 53 36.26 39.85 -22.20
CA LEU A 53 35.95 38.51 -22.69
C LEU A 53 36.41 37.41 -21.74
N GLY A 54 37.63 37.55 -21.17
CA GLY A 54 38.19 36.55 -20.26
C GLY A 54 37.37 36.42 -18.98
N ARG A 55 37.00 37.57 -18.38
CA ARG A 55 36.18 37.60 -17.17
C ARG A 55 34.75 37.09 -17.43
N THR A 56 34.12 37.50 -18.54
CA THR A 56 32.76 37.07 -18.89
C THR A 56 32.69 35.59 -19.15
N LEU A 57 33.68 35.03 -19.86
CA LEU A 57 33.79 33.61 -20.10
C LEU A 57 33.98 32.82 -18.79
N ALA A 58 34.88 33.31 -17.92
CA ALA A 58 35.11 32.70 -16.61
C ALA A 58 33.83 32.70 -15.74
N LEU A 59 33.08 33.80 -15.73
CA LEU A 59 31.79 33.88 -15.02
C LEU A 59 30.73 32.92 -15.61
N LEU A 60 30.65 32.83 -16.95
CA LEU A 60 29.71 31.91 -17.61
C LEU A 60 30.06 30.43 -17.28
N CYS A 61 31.34 30.08 -17.37
CA CYS A 61 31.80 28.74 -17.02
C CYS A 61 31.51 28.41 -15.54
N THR A 62 31.78 29.38 -14.65
CA THR A 62 31.51 29.23 -13.21
C THR A 62 30.00 29.05 -12.95
N ALA A 63 29.14 29.83 -13.61
CA ALA A 63 27.69 29.71 -13.50
C ALA A 63 27.17 28.35 -14.01
N LEU A 64 27.71 27.85 -15.13
CA LEU A 64 27.38 26.52 -15.67
C LEU A 64 27.78 25.39 -14.71
N VAL A 65 29.00 25.44 -14.17
CA VAL A 65 29.48 24.46 -13.20
C VAL A 65 28.65 24.51 -11.92
N ALA A 66 28.38 25.72 -11.40
CA ALA A 66 27.57 25.92 -10.21
C ALA A 66 26.15 25.40 -10.40
N GLN A 67 25.50 25.74 -11.53
CA GLN A 67 24.17 25.23 -11.86
C GLN A 67 24.18 23.70 -11.89
N THR A 68 25.11 23.10 -12.62
CA THR A 68 25.20 21.64 -12.73
C THR A 68 25.41 20.99 -11.35
N ALA A 69 26.26 21.58 -10.52
CA ALA A 69 26.49 21.10 -9.15
C ALA A 69 25.19 21.18 -8.29
N PHE A 70 24.47 22.29 -8.36
CA PHE A 70 23.20 22.46 -7.66
C PHE A 70 22.14 21.48 -8.17
N ASP A 71 22.03 21.26 -9.48
CA ASP A 71 21.08 20.31 -10.08
C ASP A 71 21.38 18.87 -9.62
N ILE A 72 22.66 18.48 -9.60
CA ILE A 72 23.08 17.16 -9.07
C ILE A 72 22.72 17.05 -7.58
N LEU A 73 23.00 18.10 -6.80
CA LEU A 73 22.72 18.10 -5.36
C LEU A 73 21.20 17.99 -5.10
N VAL A 74 20.39 18.77 -5.85
CA VAL A 74 18.91 18.68 -5.80
C VAL A 74 18.44 17.26 -6.15
N ALA A 75 19.01 16.64 -7.19
CA ALA A 75 18.64 15.29 -7.61
C ALA A 75 18.95 14.25 -6.51
N ILE A 76 20.17 14.29 -5.94
CA ILE A 76 20.57 13.37 -4.87
C ILE A 76 19.71 13.57 -3.62
N MET A 77 19.53 14.82 -3.18
CA MET A 77 18.72 15.11 -1.99
C MET A 77 17.24 14.78 -2.20
N SER A 78 16.70 15.00 -3.40
CA SER A 78 15.33 14.61 -3.73
C SER A 78 15.15 13.08 -3.70
N ALA A 79 16.13 12.33 -4.20
CA ALA A 79 16.12 10.86 -4.15
C ALA A 79 16.17 10.32 -2.70
N ASP A 80 17.06 10.89 -1.87
CA ASP A 80 17.16 10.53 -0.46
C ASP A 80 15.88 10.91 0.32
N ALA A 81 15.34 12.10 0.10
CA ALA A 81 14.07 12.51 0.69
C ALA A 81 12.92 11.60 0.25
N ALA A 82 12.87 11.23 -1.04
CA ALA A 82 11.87 10.29 -1.56
C ALA A 82 11.95 8.94 -0.86
N GLY A 83 13.15 8.40 -0.67
CA GLY A 83 13.36 7.12 0.04
C GLY A 83 12.87 7.18 1.50
N ARG A 84 13.23 8.24 2.22
CA ARG A 84 12.79 8.43 3.62
C ARG A 84 11.28 8.63 3.76
N ILE A 85 10.69 9.45 2.89
CA ILE A 85 9.24 9.68 2.86
C ILE A 85 8.52 8.37 2.54
N LEU A 86 9.01 7.63 1.54
CA LEU A 86 8.42 6.36 1.12
C LEU A 86 8.47 5.31 2.24
N ALA A 87 9.62 5.15 2.90
CA ALA A 87 9.77 4.20 4.01
C ALA A 87 8.82 4.56 5.18
N GLY A 88 8.77 5.84 5.55
CA GLY A 88 7.87 6.30 6.62
C GLY A 88 6.39 6.10 6.29
N LEU A 89 5.98 6.45 5.06
CA LEU A 89 4.61 6.27 4.60
C LEU A 89 4.20 4.80 4.52
N ARG A 90 5.08 3.93 4.02
CA ARG A 90 4.83 2.49 3.96
C ARG A 90 4.68 1.89 5.35
N GLY A 91 5.56 2.29 6.28
CA GLY A 91 5.48 1.83 7.67
C GLY A 91 4.14 2.20 8.31
N GLU A 92 3.74 3.48 8.25
CA GLU A 92 2.46 3.93 8.81
C GLU A 92 1.25 3.29 8.11
N ALA A 93 1.28 3.17 6.78
CA ALA A 93 0.19 2.53 6.05
C ALA A 93 0.05 1.05 6.42
N TYR A 94 1.17 0.34 6.52
CA TYR A 94 1.18 -1.07 6.90
C TYR A 94 0.71 -1.27 8.35
N GLU A 95 1.22 -0.48 9.30
CA GLU A 95 0.80 -0.52 10.70
C GLU A 95 -0.71 -0.23 10.84
N HIS A 96 -1.19 0.79 10.12
CA HIS A 96 -2.62 1.11 10.15
C HIS A 96 -3.47 -0.01 9.54
N VAL A 97 -3.09 -0.55 8.39
CA VAL A 97 -3.79 -1.68 7.76
C VAL A 97 -3.81 -2.89 8.69
N GLN A 98 -2.72 -3.19 9.40
CA GLN A 98 -2.71 -4.26 10.41
C GLN A 98 -3.60 -3.97 11.62
N SER A 99 -3.83 -2.70 11.94
CA SER A 99 -4.69 -2.31 13.05
C SER A 99 -6.18 -2.40 12.76
N LEU A 100 -6.56 -2.56 11.48
CA LEU A 100 -7.96 -2.65 11.08
C LEU A 100 -8.59 -3.99 11.45
N PRO A 101 -9.90 -4.02 11.76
CA PRO A 101 -10.59 -5.26 12.13
C PRO A 101 -10.61 -6.27 10.98
N VAL A 102 -10.71 -7.55 11.30
CA VAL A 102 -10.74 -8.65 10.32
C VAL A 102 -11.88 -8.48 9.33
N SER A 103 -13.04 -7.97 9.77
CA SER A 103 -14.19 -7.65 8.92
C SER A 103 -13.85 -6.67 7.78
N TYR A 104 -12.92 -5.73 8.02
CA TYR A 104 -12.41 -4.82 6.99
C TYR A 104 -11.60 -5.59 5.94
N HIS A 105 -10.72 -6.50 6.38
CA HIS A 105 -9.92 -7.34 5.47
C HIS A 105 -10.77 -8.31 4.65
N GLU A 106 -11.86 -8.84 5.22
CA GLU A 106 -12.81 -9.70 4.50
C GLU A 106 -13.63 -8.95 3.46
N SER A 107 -13.92 -7.67 3.70
CA SER A 107 -14.69 -6.83 2.78
C SER A 107 -13.85 -6.21 1.65
N HIS A 108 -12.52 -6.23 1.78
CA HIS A 108 -11.58 -5.67 0.80
C HIS A 108 -10.65 -6.74 0.24
N ARG A 109 -10.35 -6.66 -1.06
CA ARG A 109 -9.42 -7.60 -1.68
C ARG A 109 -7.99 -7.33 -1.21
N THR A 110 -7.25 -8.36 -0.90
CA THR A 110 -5.83 -8.26 -0.49
C THR A 110 -5.01 -7.47 -1.51
N GLY A 111 -5.26 -7.66 -2.82
CA GLY A 111 -4.60 -6.92 -3.90
C GLY A 111 -4.83 -5.41 -3.84
N ASP A 112 -6.03 -4.96 -3.42
CA ASP A 112 -6.34 -3.53 -3.28
C ASP A 112 -5.53 -2.92 -2.12
N LEU A 113 -5.44 -3.61 -0.98
CA LEU A 113 -4.64 -3.18 0.17
C LEU A 113 -3.14 -3.19 -0.14
N MET A 114 -2.65 -4.19 -0.87
CA MET A 114 -1.25 -4.26 -1.33
C MET A 114 -0.93 -3.13 -2.32
N SER A 115 -1.84 -2.81 -3.25
CA SER A 115 -1.67 -1.69 -4.17
C SER A 115 -1.60 -0.36 -3.45
N LEU A 116 -2.37 -0.19 -2.37
CA LEU A 116 -2.38 1.00 -1.54
C LEU A 116 -1.03 1.21 -0.85
N VAL A 117 -0.50 0.18 -0.17
CA VAL A 117 0.79 0.25 0.54
C VAL A 117 1.97 0.42 -0.43
N SER A 118 1.87 -0.11 -1.66
CA SER A 118 2.95 -0.07 -2.64
C SER A 118 2.84 1.15 -3.56
N TRP A 119 1.78 1.21 -4.36
CA TRP A 119 1.67 2.13 -5.48
C TRP A 119 1.19 3.52 -5.08
N GLU A 120 0.15 3.60 -4.25
CA GLU A 120 -0.41 4.89 -3.85
C GLU A 120 0.58 5.67 -2.97
N VAL A 121 1.24 4.97 -2.06
CA VAL A 121 2.29 5.56 -1.21
C VAL A 121 3.48 6.04 -2.04
N GLN A 122 3.89 5.27 -3.07
CA GLN A 122 4.94 5.66 -4.01
C GLN A 122 4.59 6.96 -4.75
N ASN A 123 3.36 7.08 -5.26
CA ASN A 123 2.89 8.27 -5.96
C ASN A 123 2.93 9.52 -5.06
N LEU A 124 2.50 9.38 -3.81
CA LEU A 124 2.54 10.48 -2.85
C LEU A 124 3.98 10.89 -2.50
N SER A 125 4.87 9.93 -2.28
CA SER A 125 6.30 10.19 -2.03
C SER A 125 6.94 10.94 -3.19
N THR A 126 6.70 10.49 -4.43
CA THR A 126 7.22 11.14 -5.64
C THR A 126 6.68 12.56 -5.78
N PHE A 127 5.40 12.79 -5.51
CA PHE A 127 4.83 14.13 -5.55
C PHE A 127 5.48 15.07 -4.53
N LEU A 128 5.69 14.63 -3.30
CA LEU A 128 6.29 15.45 -2.26
C LEU A 128 7.76 15.79 -2.57
N SER A 129 8.56 14.79 -2.96
CA SER A 129 10.01 14.94 -3.11
C SER A 129 10.44 15.55 -4.46
N ALA A 130 9.84 15.09 -5.56
CA ALA A 130 10.26 15.52 -6.89
C ALA A 130 9.43 16.72 -7.39
N THR A 131 8.14 16.79 -7.03
CA THR A 131 7.24 17.79 -7.58
C THR A 131 7.16 19.04 -6.69
N LEU A 132 6.80 18.86 -5.41
CA LEU A 132 6.58 19.96 -4.50
C LEU A 132 7.90 20.65 -4.11
N ALA A 133 8.97 19.88 -3.91
CA ALA A 133 10.26 20.41 -3.50
C ALA A 133 10.95 21.26 -4.60
N GLN A 134 10.70 20.96 -5.88
CA GLN A 134 11.26 21.72 -7.01
C GLN A 134 10.39 22.91 -7.46
N LEU A 135 9.17 23.03 -6.92
CA LEU A 135 8.25 24.10 -7.28
C LEU A 135 8.84 25.52 -7.08
N PRO A 136 9.54 25.82 -5.95
CA PRO A 136 10.11 27.16 -5.74
C PRO A 136 11.08 27.56 -6.85
N GLY A 137 11.99 26.69 -7.25
CA GLY A 137 12.95 26.95 -8.33
C GLY A 137 12.27 27.15 -9.68
N THR A 138 11.28 26.31 -10.00
CA THR A 138 10.53 26.43 -11.25
C THR A 138 9.76 27.76 -11.34
N VAL A 139 9.10 28.17 -10.25
CA VAL A 139 8.38 29.44 -10.16
C VAL A 139 9.36 30.62 -10.27
N MET A 140 10.50 30.53 -9.60
CA MET A 140 11.54 31.57 -9.66
C MET A 140 12.12 31.69 -11.06
N THR A 141 12.42 30.60 -11.74
CA THR A 141 12.94 30.65 -13.13
C THR A 141 11.90 31.25 -14.08
N ALA A 142 10.62 30.85 -13.96
CA ALA A 142 9.56 31.43 -14.78
C ALA A 142 9.34 32.93 -14.50
N GLY A 143 9.16 33.27 -13.23
CA GLY A 143 8.94 34.68 -12.81
C GLY A 143 10.15 35.57 -13.08
N GLY A 144 11.35 35.07 -12.78
CA GLY A 144 12.60 35.79 -13.05
C GLY A 144 12.81 36.03 -14.56
N ALA A 145 12.54 35.06 -15.40
CA ALA A 145 12.60 35.22 -16.86
C ALA A 145 11.62 36.32 -17.34
N VAL A 146 10.38 36.32 -16.83
CA VAL A 146 9.38 37.34 -17.17
C VAL A 146 9.86 38.75 -16.73
N VAL A 147 10.38 38.88 -15.51
CA VAL A 147 10.91 40.16 -14.99
C VAL A 147 12.08 40.62 -15.84
N LEU A 148 13.02 39.73 -16.18
CA LEU A 148 14.19 40.10 -16.99
C LEU A 148 13.80 40.48 -18.43
N LEU A 149 12.84 39.80 -19.05
CA LEU A 149 12.27 40.19 -20.34
C LEU A 149 11.66 41.61 -20.27
N PHE A 150 10.91 41.91 -19.20
CA PHE A 150 10.30 43.23 -19.02
C PHE A 150 11.34 44.33 -18.78
N LEU A 151 12.45 44.04 -18.10
CA LEU A 151 13.53 44.98 -17.86
C LEU A 151 14.34 45.29 -19.14
N ILE A 152 14.48 44.33 -20.06
CA ILE A 152 15.15 44.51 -21.35
C ILE A 152 14.27 45.35 -22.28
N ASP A 153 13.02 44.98 -22.45
CA ASP A 153 12.04 45.70 -23.25
C ASP A 153 10.65 45.61 -22.61
N PRO A 154 10.09 46.66 -22.02
CA PRO A 154 8.79 46.63 -21.37
C PRO A 154 7.63 46.26 -22.30
N GLY A 155 7.70 46.65 -23.58
CA GLY A 155 6.64 46.37 -24.56
C GLY A 155 6.59 44.88 -24.94
N LEU A 156 7.68 44.38 -25.50
CA LEU A 156 7.79 42.98 -25.90
C LEU A 156 7.86 42.02 -24.69
N GLY A 157 8.47 42.47 -23.58
CA GLY A 157 8.57 41.70 -22.34
C GLY A 157 7.23 41.47 -21.67
N LEU A 158 6.20 42.27 -21.95
CA LEU A 158 4.82 42.03 -21.53
C LEU A 158 4.06 41.17 -22.55
N VAL A 159 4.26 41.44 -23.85
CA VAL A 159 3.54 40.72 -24.93
C VAL A 159 3.91 39.25 -24.98
N VAL A 160 5.22 38.91 -24.83
CA VAL A 160 5.67 37.51 -24.91
C VAL A 160 5.05 36.63 -23.84
N PRO A 161 5.11 36.93 -22.55
CA PRO A 161 4.45 36.12 -21.52
C PRO A 161 2.93 36.11 -21.69
N LEU A 162 2.32 37.24 -22.07
CA LEU A 162 0.87 37.36 -22.25
C LEU A 162 0.38 36.51 -23.42
N LEU A 163 1.21 36.24 -24.43
CA LEU A 163 0.91 35.35 -25.55
C LEU A 163 1.25 33.90 -25.21
N VAL A 164 2.47 33.63 -24.73
CA VAL A 164 2.99 32.26 -24.52
C VAL A 164 2.25 31.56 -23.39
N VAL A 165 2.08 32.22 -22.24
CA VAL A 165 1.51 31.58 -21.04
C VAL A 165 0.04 31.19 -21.25
N PRO A 166 -0.88 32.05 -21.76
CA PRO A 166 -2.27 31.65 -21.99
C PRO A 166 -2.42 30.60 -23.08
N VAL A 167 -1.72 30.71 -24.21
CA VAL A 167 -1.77 29.73 -25.31
C VAL A 167 -1.35 28.37 -24.80
N PHE A 168 -0.23 28.33 -24.05
CA PHE A 168 0.26 27.10 -23.44
C PHE A 168 -0.72 26.56 -22.40
N PHE A 169 -1.23 27.40 -21.50
CA PHE A 169 -2.17 27.01 -20.45
C PHE A 169 -3.49 26.47 -21.02
N ILE A 170 -4.06 27.15 -22.01
CA ILE A 170 -5.30 26.70 -22.69
C ILE A 170 -5.05 25.38 -23.43
N GLY A 171 -3.96 25.27 -24.18
CA GLY A 171 -3.55 24.07 -24.89
C GLY A 171 -3.41 22.88 -23.92
N MET A 172 -2.67 23.06 -22.82
CA MET A 172 -2.48 22.04 -21.80
C MET A 172 -3.76 21.70 -21.03
N ARG A 173 -4.66 22.66 -20.82
CA ARG A 173 -5.96 22.42 -20.19
C ARG A 173 -6.88 21.56 -21.07
N LEU A 174 -6.92 21.82 -22.37
CA LEU A 174 -7.70 21.05 -23.34
C LEU A 174 -7.13 19.64 -23.50
N LEU A 175 -5.83 19.55 -23.67
CA LEU A 175 -5.12 18.28 -23.81
C LEU A 175 -5.20 17.45 -22.52
N GLY A 176 -5.02 18.08 -21.37
CA GLY A 176 -5.10 17.45 -20.06
C GLY A 176 -6.49 16.86 -19.74
N ARG A 177 -7.56 17.43 -20.28
CA ARG A 177 -8.91 16.84 -20.16
C ARG A 177 -9.02 15.53 -20.94
N ARG A 178 -8.47 15.47 -22.15
CA ARG A 178 -8.44 14.24 -22.96
C ARG A 178 -7.52 13.20 -22.36
N LEU A 179 -6.32 13.59 -21.95
CA LEU A 179 -5.33 12.69 -21.33
C LEU A 179 -5.84 12.10 -20.00
N ARG A 180 -6.61 12.85 -19.22
CA ARG A 180 -7.22 12.31 -17.98
C ARG A 180 -8.22 11.19 -18.25
N LYS A 181 -9.16 11.39 -19.21
CA LYS A 181 -10.12 10.36 -19.60
C LYS A 181 -9.41 9.12 -20.13
N LEU A 182 -8.42 9.33 -21.02
CA LEU A 182 -7.65 8.26 -21.61
C LEU A 182 -6.77 7.54 -20.57
N GLY A 183 -6.16 8.27 -19.65
CA GLY A 183 -5.39 7.68 -18.56
C GLY A 183 -6.24 6.85 -17.58
N ALA A 184 -7.50 7.21 -17.36
CA ALA A 184 -8.43 6.38 -16.60
C ALA A 184 -8.74 5.07 -17.35
N ALA A 185 -9.04 5.15 -18.65
CA ALA A 185 -9.30 3.98 -19.50
C ALA A 185 -8.07 3.05 -19.62
N VAL A 186 -6.86 3.61 -19.69
CA VAL A 186 -5.61 2.83 -19.69
C VAL A 186 -5.46 2.06 -18.37
N ARG A 187 -5.66 2.72 -17.23
CA ARG A 187 -5.57 2.04 -15.92
C ARG A 187 -6.60 0.93 -15.75
N GLU A 188 -7.84 1.15 -16.20
CA GLU A 188 -8.89 0.14 -16.20
C GLU A 188 -8.50 -1.06 -17.06
N ALA A 189 -8.02 -0.82 -18.28
CA ALA A 189 -7.57 -1.90 -19.17
C ALA A 189 -6.34 -2.65 -18.64
N GLU A 190 -5.43 -1.98 -17.93
CA GLU A 190 -4.31 -2.63 -17.24
C GLU A 190 -4.78 -3.46 -16.05
N ALA A 191 -5.75 -2.98 -15.28
CA ALA A 191 -6.35 -3.74 -14.19
C ALA A 191 -7.04 -5.02 -14.72
N ASP A 192 -7.74 -4.94 -15.86
CA ASP A 192 -8.32 -6.11 -16.54
C ASP A 192 -7.23 -7.15 -16.90
N VAL A 193 -6.09 -6.69 -17.47
CA VAL A 193 -4.95 -7.58 -17.80
C VAL A 193 -4.42 -8.28 -16.56
N PHE A 194 -4.20 -7.56 -15.46
CA PHE A 194 -3.74 -8.15 -14.20
C PHE A 194 -4.77 -9.12 -13.62
N GLN A 195 -6.04 -8.76 -13.64
CA GLN A 195 -7.11 -9.62 -13.13
C GLN A 195 -7.22 -10.94 -13.90
N PHE A 196 -7.12 -10.89 -15.23
CA PHE A 196 -7.11 -12.11 -16.03
C PHE A 196 -5.88 -12.98 -15.74
N ALA A 197 -4.68 -12.38 -15.64
CA ALA A 197 -3.48 -13.11 -15.30
C ALA A 197 -3.58 -13.79 -13.93
N ASP A 198 -4.02 -13.07 -12.90
CA ASP A 198 -4.17 -13.58 -11.54
C ASP A 198 -5.20 -14.74 -11.49
N SER A 199 -6.36 -14.55 -12.14
CA SER A 199 -7.39 -15.59 -12.23
C SER A 199 -6.87 -16.82 -12.96
N ASP A 200 -6.23 -16.67 -14.11
CA ASP A 200 -5.77 -17.79 -14.93
C ASP A 200 -4.62 -18.55 -14.25
N LEU A 201 -3.68 -17.82 -13.61
CA LEU A 201 -2.57 -18.45 -12.86
C LEU A 201 -3.06 -19.21 -11.63
N SER A 202 -4.07 -18.70 -10.94
CA SER A 202 -4.67 -19.41 -9.79
C SER A 202 -5.44 -20.67 -10.22
N MET A 203 -5.93 -20.70 -11.47
CA MET A 203 -6.72 -21.82 -12.02
C MET A 203 -5.94 -22.71 -12.99
N VAL A 204 -4.61 -22.60 -13.07
CA VAL A 204 -3.78 -23.40 -14.00
C VAL A 204 -4.09 -24.91 -13.96
N PRO A 205 -4.25 -25.56 -12.76
CA PRO A 205 -4.61 -27.00 -12.75
C PRO A 205 -5.94 -27.29 -13.44
N ALA A 206 -6.95 -26.44 -13.27
CA ALA A 206 -8.25 -26.60 -13.93
C ALA A 206 -8.14 -26.33 -15.44
N ILE A 207 -7.47 -25.25 -15.85
CA ILE A 207 -7.22 -24.93 -17.26
C ILE A 207 -6.57 -26.11 -17.98
N LYS A 208 -5.57 -26.74 -17.34
CA LYS A 208 -4.88 -27.93 -17.84
C LYS A 208 -5.78 -29.15 -17.88
N ALA A 209 -6.53 -29.40 -16.81
CA ALA A 209 -7.42 -30.57 -16.71
C ALA A 209 -8.52 -30.57 -17.77
N TYR A 210 -9.01 -29.38 -18.15
CA TYR A 210 -10.04 -29.20 -19.18
C TYR A 210 -9.50 -28.87 -20.56
N ALA A 211 -8.16 -28.77 -20.73
CA ALA A 211 -7.48 -28.46 -21.99
C ALA A 211 -8.04 -27.17 -22.70
N VAL A 212 -8.28 -26.10 -21.91
CA VAL A 212 -8.87 -24.84 -22.38
C VAL A 212 -7.85 -23.69 -22.49
N GLU A 213 -6.55 -24.01 -22.59
CA GLU A 213 -5.46 -23.04 -22.64
C GLU A 213 -5.62 -22.02 -23.79
N ASP A 214 -6.07 -22.50 -24.97
CA ASP A 214 -6.24 -21.61 -26.13
C ASP A 214 -7.32 -20.57 -25.90
N TYR A 215 -8.42 -20.93 -25.25
CA TYR A 215 -9.47 -19.98 -24.90
C TYR A 215 -8.95 -18.88 -23.96
N HIS A 216 -8.24 -19.26 -22.89
CA HIS A 216 -7.67 -18.31 -21.91
C HIS A 216 -6.59 -17.45 -22.55
N ARG A 217 -5.73 -18.02 -23.41
CA ARG A 217 -4.72 -17.29 -24.17
C ARG A 217 -5.32 -16.20 -25.07
N LEU A 218 -6.38 -16.54 -25.81
CA LEU A 218 -7.06 -15.57 -26.70
C LEU A 218 -7.73 -14.46 -25.91
N ARG A 219 -8.37 -14.78 -24.79
CA ARG A 219 -8.99 -13.82 -23.89
C ARG A 219 -7.97 -12.84 -23.30
N TYR A 220 -6.85 -13.36 -22.80
CA TYR A 220 -5.75 -12.55 -22.27
C TYR A 220 -5.10 -11.69 -23.35
N ALA A 221 -4.86 -12.23 -24.55
CA ALA A 221 -4.33 -11.48 -25.68
C ALA A 221 -5.26 -10.32 -26.10
N ALA A 222 -6.58 -10.51 -26.04
CA ALA A 222 -7.54 -9.44 -26.33
C ALA A 222 -7.47 -8.30 -25.28
N ALA A 223 -7.29 -8.63 -24.01
CA ALA A 223 -7.11 -7.64 -22.94
C ALA A 223 -5.81 -6.84 -23.11
N ILE A 224 -4.70 -7.53 -23.41
CA ILE A 224 -3.40 -6.88 -23.72
C ILE A 224 -3.54 -5.94 -24.93
N GLU A 225 -4.20 -6.38 -25.99
CA GLU A 225 -4.35 -5.58 -27.21
C GLU A 225 -5.21 -4.32 -26.94
N ARG A 226 -6.25 -4.42 -26.11
CA ARG A 226 -7.04 -3.26 -25.66
C ARG A 226 -6.17 -2.26 -24.88
N ALA A 227 -5.40 -2.74 -23.91
CA ALA A 227 -4.49 -1.90 -23.12
C ALA A 227 -3.43 -1.25 -24.02
N ARG A 228 -2.84 -2.01 -24.97
CA ARG A 228 -1.86 -1.52 -25.94
C ARG A 228 -2.41 -0.38 -26.80
N ARG A 229 -3.63 -0.53 -27.36
CA ARG A 229 -4.26 0.51 -28.19
C ARG A 229 -4.48 1.81 -27.42
N LEU A 230 -4.95 1.71 -26.18
CA LEU A 230 -5.16 2.86 -25.32
C LEU A 230 -3.84 3.56 -24.95
N LYS A 231 -2.80 2.78 -24.58
CA LYS A 231 -1.45 3.29 -24.32
C LYS A 231 -0.83 3.97 -25.55
N LEU A 232 -0.95 3.37 -26.72
CA LEU A 232 -0.46 3.98 -27.96
C LEU A 232 -1.17 5.30 -28.27
N THR A 233 -2.49 5.36 -28.03
CA THR A 233 -3.24 6.61 -28.22
C THR A 233 -2.76 7.67 -27.25
N GLN A 234 -2.54 7.31 -25.99
CA GLN A 234 -1.97 8.22 -24.97
C GLN A 234 -0.56 8.68 -25.35
N ALA A 235 0.31 7.74 -25.76
CA ALA A 235 1.69 8.04 -26.15
C ALA A 235 1.74 8.96 -27.39
N ARG A 236 0.89 8.73 -28.38
CA ARG A 236 0.77 9.62 -29.57
C ARG A 236 0.40 11.03 -29.16
N ILE A 237 -0.60 11.21 -28.30
CA ILE A 237 -1.00 12.54 -27.81
C ILE A 237 0.14 13.21 -27.03
N THR A 238 0.82 12.48 -26.14
CA THR A 238 1.92 13.05 -25.35
C THR A 238 3.15 13.37 -26.19
N ALA A 239 3.41 12.60 -27.26
CA ALA A 239 4.52 12.83 -28.15
C ALA A 239 4.43 14.17 -28.91
N PHE A 240 3.23 14.71 -29.11
CA PHE A 240 3.05 16.04 -29.73
C PHE A 240 3.39 17.20 -28.81
N ILE A 241 3.41 17.00 -27.49
CA ILE A 241 3.59 18.09 -26.52
C ILE A 241 4.96 18.77 -26.72
N GLY A 242 6.05 18.00 -26.76
CA GLY A 242 7.40 18.51 -26.92
C GLY A 242 7.60 19.30 -28.23
N PRO A 243 7.37 18.69 -29.39
CA PRO A 243 7.52 19.38 -30.69
C PRO A 243 6.63 20.62 -30.83
N VAL A 244 5.38 20.58 -30.37
CA VAL A 244 4.47 21.75 -30.44
C VAL A 244 4.95 22.88 -29.53
N THR A 245 5.46 22.59 -28.34
CA THR A 245 6.04 23.62 -27.46
C THR A 245 7.30 24.23 -28.04
N MET A 246 8.15 23.41 -28.67
CA MET A 246 9.35 23.89 -29.36
C MET A 246 9.00 24.76 -30.58
N LEU A 247 8.00 24.37 -31.37
CA LEU A 247 7.51 25.16 -32.49
C LEU A 247 6.95 26.52 -32.03
N LEU A 248 6.15 26.55 -30.94
CA LEU A 248 5.64 27.78 -30.36
C LEU A 248 6.77 28.70 -29.87
N ALA A 249 7.80 28.14 -29.24
CA ALA A 249 8.97 28.91 -28.82
C ALA A 249 9.71 29.51 -30.04
N ALA A 250 9.92 28.71 -31.08
CA ALA A 250 10.57 29.18 -32.32
C ALA A 250 9.74 30.27 -33.03
N LEU A 251 8.42 30.09 -33.14
CA LEU A 251 7.53 31.10 -33.74
C LEU A 251 7.52 32.39 -32.91
N THR A 252 7.55 32.28 -31.58
CA THR A 252 7.65 33.44 -30.70
C THR A 252 8.98 34.16 -30.89
N ALA A 253 10.09 33.44 -30.99
CA ALA A 253 11.40 34.03 -31.28
C ALA A 253 11.44 34.75 -32.65
N ILE A 254 10.86 34.16 -33.69
CA ILE A 254 10.73 34.77 -35.00
C ILE A 254 9.86 36.05 -34.91
N ALA A 255 8.72 35.97 -34.23
CA ALA A 255 7.84 37.11 -34.05
C ALA A 255 8.53 38.28 -33.33
N VAL A 256 9.35 37.97 -32.31
CA VAL A 256 10.17 38.96 -31.58
C VAL A 256 11.22 39.59 -32.49
N LEU A 257 11.90 38.78 -33.35
CA LEU A 257 12.87 39.28 -34.31
C LEU A 257 12.23 40.21 -35.34
N VAL A 258 11.07 39.86 -35.88
CA VAL A 258 10.34 40.67 -36.86
C VAL A 258 9.80 41.97 -36.21
N ALA A 259 9.21 41.86 -35.02
CA ALA A 259 8.69 43.03 -34.28
C ALA A 259 9.80 44.00 -33.86
N GLY A 260 10.95 43.48 -33.42
CA GLY A 260 12.09 44.27 -33.03
C GLY A 260 12.82 44.95 -34.17
N GLY A 261 12.67 44.45 -35.41
CA GLY A 261 13.22 45.07 -36.62
C GLY A 261 12.26 46.00 -37.35
N ALA A 262 10.99 46.11 -36.96
CA ALA A 262 9.98 46.93 -37.60
C ALA A 262 9.99 48.38 -37.07
N PRO A 263 10.13 49.39 -37.96
CA PRO A 263 10.08 50.78 -37.51
C PRO A 263 8.68 51.09 -36.92
N GLY A 264 8.65 51.48 -35.64
CA GLY A 264 7.44 51.92 -34.95
C GLY A 264 6.73 50.90 -34.03
N ILE A 265 7.18 49.67 -33.93
CA ILE A 265 6.59 48.62 -33.04
C ILE A 265 7.50 48.28 -31.86
N GLY A 266 8.43 49.05 -31.52
CA GLY A 266 9.17 48.73 -30.35
C GLY A 266 10.52 49.37 -30.27
N ALA A 267 11.00 49.23 -29.14
CA ALA A 267 12.28 49.62 -28.72
C ALA A 267 13.33 49.37 -29.79
N GLY A 268 13.98 50.40 -30.22
CA GLY A 268 15.25 50.20 -30.88
C GLY A 268 16.15 49.47 -29.92
N TRP A 269 16.43 48.21 -30.22
CA TRP A 269 17.43 47.42 -29.50
C TRP A 269 18.70 48.29 -29.38
N ARG A 270 19.10 48.57 -28.14
CA ARG A 270 20.27 49.39 -27.91
C ARG A 270 21.56 48.69 -28.30
N SER A 271 21.52 47.35 -28.29
CA SER A 271 22.65 46.53 -28.69
C SER A 271 22.22 45.14 -29.19
N PRO A 272 23.02 44.48 -30.05
CA PRO A 272 22.82 43.08 -30.42
C PRO A 272 22.78 42.13 -29.21
N ALA A 273 23.44 42.47 -28.14
CA ALA A 273 23.46 41.69 -26.90
C ALA A 273 22.08 41.67 -26.21
N GLU A 274 21.35 42.76 -26.19
CA GLU A 274 20.00 42.82 -25.63
C GLU A 274 19.02 41.93 -26.40
N LEU A 275 19.11 41.94 -27.74
CA LEU A 275 18.33 41.04 -28.59
C LEU A 275 18.64 39.58 -28.27
N PHE A 276 19.92 39.25 -28.16
CA PHE A 276 20.36 37.91 -27.85
C PHE A 276 19.87 37.43 -26.48
N ALA A 277 20.00 38.27 -25.45
CA ALA A 277 19.49 38.01 -24.12
C ALA A 277 17.97 37.81 -24.11
N PHE A 278 17.24 38.67 -24.82
CA PHE A 278 15.77 38.60 -24.92
C PHE A 278 15.31 37.25 -25.54
N LEU A 279 15.93 36.82 -26.64
CA LEU A 279 15.65 35.56 -27.30
C LEU A 279 15.95 34.37 -26.38
N PHE A 280 17.06 34.41 -25.65
CA PHE A 280 17.43 33.36 -24.71
C PHE A 280 16.45 33.29 -23.53
N TYR A 281 16.01 34.41 -22.95
CA TYR A 281 15.01 34.44 -21.88
C TYR A 281 13.64 33.95 -22.37
N THR A 282 13.27 34.28 -23.61
CA THR A 282 12.05 33.78 -24.25
C THR A 282 12.09 32.26 -24.39
N ALA A 283 13.21 31.71 -24.86
CA ALA A 283 13.42 30.27 -24.92
C ALA A 283 13.43 29.61 -23.54
N LEU A 284 14.10 30.23 -22.57
CA LEU A 284 14.18 29.76 -21.18
C LEU A 284 12.80 29.68 -20.52
N LEU A 285 11.86 30.58 -20.83
CA LEU A 285 10.51 30.61 -20.25
C LEU A 285 9.67 29.39 -20.65
N THR A 286 9.93 28.77 -21.80
CA THR A 286 9.13 27.68 -22.34
C THR A 286 9.15 26.44 -21.42
N ARG A 287 10.32 26.09 -20.90
CA ARG A 287 10.50 24.88 -20.07
C ARG A 287 9.81 24.96 -18.70
N PRO A 288 9.96 26.02 -17.90
CA PRO A 288 9.23 26.20 -16.63
C PRO A 288 7.72 26.25 -16.80
N VAL A 289 7.22 26.92 -17.85
CA VAL A 289 5.77 26.97 -18.15
C VAL A 289 5.24 25.57 -18.43
N GLY A 290 5.98 24.76 -19.18
CA GLY A 290 5.66 23.34 -19.41
C GLY A 290 5.63 22.51 -18.12
N SER A 291 6.63 22.68 -17.26
CA SER A 291 6.71 22.00 -15.97
C SER A 291 5.54 22.38 -15.06
N LEU A 292 5.20 23.68 -14.93
CA LEU A 292 4.07 24.13 -14.12
C LEU A 292 2.73 23.55 -14.61
N ALA A 293 2.55 23.43 -15.91
CA ALA A 293 1.36 22.77 -16.46
C ALA A 293 1.33 21.25 -16.13
N GLY A 294 2.48 20.58 -16.18
CA GLY A 294 2.64 19.18 -15.76
C GLY A 294 2.32 18.97 -14.28
N LEU A 295 2.71 19.92 -13.42
CA LEU A 295 2.40 19.94 -11.98
C LEU A 295 0.91 19.82 -11.70
N TYR A 296 0.08 20.54 -12.47
CA TYR A 296 -1.38 20.45 -12.32
C TYR A 296 -1.89 19.04 -12.61
N GLY A 297 -1.36 18.38 -13.63
CA GLY A 297 -1.67 16.97 -13.94
C GLY A 297 -1.28 16.03 -12.80
N GLN A 298 -0.07 16.18 -12.29
CA GLN A 298 0.45 15.37 -11.18
C GLN A 298 -0.35 15.61 -9.88
N TYR A 299 -0.70 16.85 -9.59
CA TYR A 299 -1.57 17.19 -8.45
C TYR A 299 -2.93 16.49 -8.54
N GLN A 300 -3.56 16.42 -9.72
CA GLN A 300 -4.83 15.73 -9.91
C GLN A 300 -4.71 14.21 -9.68
N VAL A 301 -3.62 13.59 -10.10
CA VAL A 301 -3.34 12.17 -9.83
C VAL A 301 -3.14 11.97 -8.33
N THR A 302 -2.29 12.77 -7.70
CA THR A 302 -2.00 12.70 -6.27
C THR A 302 -3.25 12.95 -5.42
N ARG A 303 -4.16 13.82 -5.87
CA ARG A 303 -5.46 14.03 -5.21
C ARG A 303 -6.31 12.76 -5.18
N GLY A 304 -6.29 11.96 -6.25
CA GLY A 304 -6.96 10.64 -6.29
C GLY A 304 -6.34 9.66 -5.29
N THR A 305 -5.01 9.56 -5.30
CA THR A 305 -4.22 8.78 -4.34
C THR A 305 -4.53 9.17 -2.89
N MET A 306 -4.52 10.46 -2.59
CA MET A 306 -4.80 10.96 -1.24
C MET A 306 -6.19 10.59 -0.74
N ARG A 307 -7.20 10.64 -1.62
CA ARG A 307 -8.56 10.25 -1.25
C ARG A 307 -8.62 8.78 -0.83
N ARG A 308 -7.98 7.88 -1.57
CA ARG A 308 -7.92 6.46 -1.21
C ARG A 308 -7.16 6.22 0.09
N LEU A 309 -6.03 6.90 0.29
CA LEU A 309 -5.28 6.83 1.54
C LEU A 309 -6.12 7.40 2.71
N GLU A 310 -6.83 8.52 2.53
CA GLU A 310 -7.73 9.07 3.55
C GLU A 310 -8.86 8.09 3.90
N GLU A 311 -9.46 7.43 2.93
CA GLU A 311 -10.50 6.41 3.15
C GLU A 311 -9.99 5.30 4.07
N VAL A 312 -8.78 4.78 3.82
CA VAL A 312 -8.18 3.73 4.65
C VAL A 312 -7.73 4.27 6.01
N PHE A 313 -7.00 5.39 6.06
CA PHE A 313 -6.55 5.98 7.33
C PHE A 313 -7.68 6.53 8.22
N SER A 314 -8.87 6.77 7.66
CA SER A 314 -10.05 7.15 8.43
C SER A 314 -10.85 5.96 8.95
N ALA A 315 -10.59 4.76 8.43
CA ALA A 315 -11.20 3.55 8.96
C ALA A 315 -10.73 3.35 10.42
N PRO A 316 -11.66 3.09 11.35
CA PRO A 316 -11.30 2.94 12.75
C PRO A 316 -10.45 1.68 12.95
N SER A 317 -9.38 1.82 13.70
CA SER A 317 -8.62 0.67 14.18
C SER A 317 -9.50 -0.23 15.04
N GLU A 318 -9.15 -1.48 15.10
CA GLU A 318 -9.83 -2.46 15.94
C GLU A 318 -9.92 -1.95 17.40
N PRO A 319 -11.10 -1.99 18.05
CA PRO A 319 -11.26 -1.51 19.41
C PRO A 319 -10.28 -2.21 20.38
N GLY A 320 -9.53 -1.41 21.16
CA GLY A 320 -8.53 -1.91 22.08
C GLY A 320 -7.17 -2.30 21.46
N TYR A 321 -6.94 -2.07 20.16
CA TYR A 321 -5.67 -2.41 19.49
C TYR A 321 -4.45 -1.65 20.02
N ALA A 322 -4.63 -0.39 20.39
CA ALA A 322 -3.55 0.48 20.90
C ALA A 322 -3.33 0.38 22.41
N ALA A 323 -4.19 -0.35 23.13
CA ALA A 323 -4.04 -0.50 24.56
C ALA A 323 -2.81 -1.38 24.88
N THR A 324 -2.09 -1.03 25.93
CA THR A 324 -0.88 -1.73 26.38
C THR A 324 -1.13 -2.57 27.65
N GLY A 325 -2.39 -2.90 27.91
CA GLY A 325 -2.80 -3.66 29.07
C GLY A 325 -2.23 -5.09 29.08
N THR A 326 -1.63 -5.48 30.20
CA THR A 326 -1.32 -6.89 30.47
C THR A 326 -2.56 -7.51 31.10
N ALA A 327 -3.29 -8.38 30.36
CA ALA A 327 -4.32 -9.19 31.01
C ALA A 327 -3.65 -10.25 31.87
N THR A 328 -4.15 -10.42 33.09
CA THR A 328 -3.87 -11.60 33.91
C THR A 328 -4.33 -12.85 33.14
N ARG A 329 -3.66 -13.98 33.38
CA ARG A 329 -4.06 -15.26 32.78
C ARG A 329 -5.50 -15.58 33.19
N ALA A 330 -6.37 -15.79 32.23
CA ALA A 330 -7.76 -16.11 32.46
C ALA A 330 -7.92 -17.51 33.08
N THR A 331 -9.00 -17.70 33.84
CA THR A 331 -9.41 -19.05 34.30
C THR A 331 -10.09 -19.83 33.17
N GLY A 332 -10.74 -19.12 32.24
CA GLY A 332 -11.28 -19.66 31.01
C GLY A 332 -12.79 -19.88 30.98
N ALA A 333 -13.55 -19.30 31.92
CA ALA A 333 -15.02 -19.34 31.83
C ALA A 333 -15.52 -18.38 30.75
N ILE A 334 -16.30 -18.88 29.79
CA ILE A 334 -16.84 -18.11 28.65
C ILE A 334 -18.36 -18.08 28.74
N ALA A 335 -18.99 -16.92 28.55
CA ALA A 335 -20.42 -16.83 28.40
C ALA A 335 -20.84 -15.89 27.28
N LEU A 336 -21.74 -16.35 26.44
CA LEU A 336 -22.49 -15.60 25.46
C LEU A 336 -23.91 -15.44 26.00
N ALA A 337 -24.45 -14.22 26.04
CA ALA A 337 -25.78 -13.95 26.60
C ALA A 337 -26.59 -13.14 25.57
N GLY A 338 -27.64 -13.77 25.03
CA GLY A 338 -28.56 -13.18 24.06
C GLY A 338 -27.87 -12.68 22.80
N VAL A 339 -26.89 -13.40 22.27
CA VAL A 339 -26.05 -12.92 21.15
C VAL A 339 -26.78 -13.05 19.82
N ASP A 340 -26.96 -11.90 19.16
CA ASP A 340 -27.40 -11.79 17.77
C ASP A 340 -26.23 -11.40 16.87
N PHE A 341 -26.20 -11.98 15.66
CA PHE A 341 -25.19 -11.63 14.68
C PHE A 341 -25.62 -11.91 13.23
N ALA A 342 -25.34 -10.95 12.34
CA ALA A 342 -25.46 -11.08 10.90
C ALA A 342 -24.20 -10.58 10.19
N TYR A 343 -23.75 -11.27 9.16
CA TYR A 343 -22.73 -10.72 8.26
C TYR A 343 -23.31 -9.58 7.40
N PRO A 344 -22.53 -8.54 7.06
CA PRO A 344 -23.03 -7.43 6.27
C PRO A 344 -23.75 -7.87 4.99
N GLY A 345 -25.00 -7.44 4.83
CA GLY A 345 -25.84 -7.77 3.68
C GLY A 345 -26.35 -9.21 3.61
N ARG A 346 -26.23 -9.99 4.71
CA ARG A 346 -26.75 -11.37 4.80
C ARG A 346 -27.81 -11.50 5.91
N PRO A 347 -28.65 -12.53 5.84
CA PRO A 347 -29.56 -12.85 6.94
C PRO A 347 -28.82 -13.12 8.25
N ALA A 348 -29.53 -12.94 9.37
CA ALA A 348 -29.00 -13.26 10.69
C ALA A 348 -28.56 -14.72 10.77
N VAL A 349 -27.37 -14.95 11.33
CA VAL A 349 -26.78 -16.29 11.50
C VAL A 349 -26.96 -16.79 12.91
N LEU A 350 -26.91 -15.89 13.88
CA LEU A 350 -27.16 -16.18 15.31
C LEU A 350 -28.30 -15.27 15.77
N CYS A 351 -29.27 -15.87 16.49
CA CYS A 351 -30.44 -15.17 17.02
C CYS A 351 -30.62 -15.56 18.48
N GLY A 352 -30.32 -14.61 19.40
CA GLY A 352 -30.50 -14.80 20.83
C GLY A 352 -29.68 -15.97 21.41
N LEU A 353 -28.43 -16.16 20.93
CA LEU A 353 -27.61 -17.29 21.39
C LEU A 353 -27.17 -17.08 22.84
N ASP A 354 -27.56 -18.04 23.69
CA ASP A 354 -27.06 -18.17 25.07
C ASP A 354 -26.17 -19.42 25.16
N LEU A 355 -24.91 -19.26 25.47
CA LEU A 355 -23.93 -20.34 25.62
C LEU A 355 -23.02 -20.02 26.79
N ALA A 356 -22.96 -20.92 27.78
CA ALA A 356 -22.00 -20.84 28.86
C ALA A 356 -21.06 -22.05 28.82
N VAL A 357 -19.76 -21.81 28.95
CA VAL A 357 -18.71 -22.82 29.04
C VAL A 357 -17.95 -22.56 30.33
N ALA A 358 -17.93 -23.54 31.23
CA ALA A 358 -17.23 -23.43 32.48
C ALA A 358 -15.70 -23.46 32.32
N ALA A 359 -14.96 -22.89 33.25
CA ALA A 359 -13.51 -23.02 33.28
C ALA A 359 -13.08 -24.50 33.34
N GLY A 360 -12.20 -24.91 32.44
CA GLY A 360 -11.74 -26.30 32.36
C GLY A 360 -12.72 -27.27 31.69
N GLU A 361 -13.87 -26.80 31.16
CA GLU A 361 -14.84 -27.61 30.44
C GLU A 361 -14.41 -27.81 28.97
N ILE A 362 -14.60 -29.01 28.46
CA ILE A 362 -14.45 -29.34 27.04
C ILE A 362 -15.83 -29.42 26.41
N VAL A 363 -16.16 -28.46 25.53
CA VAL A 363 -17.47 -28.41 24.84
C VAL A 363 -17.28 -28.68 23.36
N ALA A 364 -18.06 -29.59 22.80
CA ALA A 364 -18.13 -29.81 21.37
C ALA A 364 -19.35 -29.12 20.75
N LEU A 365 -19.10 -28.32 19.71
CA LEU A 365 -20.14 -27.69 18.89
C LEU A 365 -20.35 -28.52 17.63
N THR A 366 -21.58 -29.00 17.42
CA THR A 366 -22.00 -29.82 16.26
C THR A 366 -23.13 -29.11 15.51
N GLY A 367 -23.55 -29.63 14.38
CA GLY A 367 -24.66 -29.11 13.59
C GLY A 367 -24.33 -29.00 12.10
N ALA A 368 -25.33 -28.74 11.28
CA ALA A 368 -25.21 -28.67 9.83
C ALA A 368 -24.18 -27.61 9.36
N ASN A 369 -23.68 -27.74 8.13
CA ASN A 369 -22.82 -26.71 7.54
C ASN A 369 -23.60 -25.40 7.38
N GLY A 370 -22.95 -24.27 7.71
CA GLY A 370 -23.55 -22.94 7.61
C GLY A 370 -24.44 -22.51 8.78
N VAL A 371 -24.63 -23.35 9.80
CA VAL A 371 -25.50 -23.05 10.96
C VAL A 371 -24.93 -22.01 11.94
N GLY A 372 -23.66 -21.58 11.74
CA GLY A 372 -23.04 -20.54 12.58
C GLY A 372 -21.91 -21.01 13.50
N LYS A 373 -21.43 -22.27 13.40
CA LYS A 373 -20.33 -22.78 14.24
C LYS A 373 -19.06 -21.91 14.15
N SER A 374 -18.58 -21.64 12.93
CA SER A 374 -17.40 -20.79 12.72
C SER A 374 -17.68 -19.31 13.07
N THR A 375 -18.95 -18.87 13.00
CA THR A 375 -19.35 -17.54 13.44
C THR A 375 -19.16 -17.37 14.95
N ILE A 376 -19.48 -18.40 15.74
CA ILE A 376 -19.22 -18.39 17.20
C ILE A 376 -17.72 -18.22 17.46
N ILE A 377 -16.85 -18.95 16.73
CA ILE A 377 -15.39 -18.80 16.87
C ILE A 377 -14.96 -17.38 16.52
N ASN A 378 -15.46 -16.82 15.42
CA ASN A 378 -15.12 -15.46 14.99
C ASN A 378 -15.50 -14.40 16.03
N LEU A 379 -16.65 -14.57 16.69
CA LEU A 379 -17.09 -13.71 17.78
C LEU A 379 -16.23 -13.91 19.03
N LEU A 380 -15.91 -15.15 19.40
CA LEU A 380 -15.04 -15.46 20.52
C LEU A 380 -13.62 -14.93 20.34
N LEU A 381 -13.09 -14.91 19.12
CA LEU A 381 -11.78 -14.32 18.82
C LEU A 381 -11.85 -12.81 18.56
N ARG A 382 -13.04 -12.20 18.69
CA ARG A 382 -13.29 -10.78 18.39
C ARG A 382 -12.85 -10.41 16.97
N PHE A 383 -13.01 -11.31 16.00
CA PHE A 383 -12.86 -10.98 14.60
C PHE A 383 -14.07 -10.18 14.08
N HIS A 384 -15.23 -10.40 14.72
CA HIS A 384 -16.45 -9.63 14.57
C HIS A 384 -17.00 -9.28 15.96
N GLU A 385 -17.81 -8.24 16.02
CA GLU A 385 -18.57 -7.87 17.21
C GLU A 385 -20.03 -8.30 17.04
N PRO A 386 -20.72 -8.74 18.11
CA PRO A 386 -22.12 -9.09 18.02
C PRO A 386 -22.99 -7.85 17.77
N ASP A 387 -24.10 -8.02 17.03
CA ASP A 387 -25.08 -6.95 16.78
C ASP A 387 -25.89 -6.64 18.04
N ALA A 388 -26.17 -7.65 18.87
CA ALA A 388 -26.82 -7.53 20.18
C ALA A 388 -26.30 -8.62 21.14
N GLY A 389 -26.61 -8.47 22.43
CA GLY A 389 -26.12 -9.36 23.48
C GLY A 389 -24.73 -8.99 23.95
N ARG A 390 -24.10 -9.90 24.69
CA ARG A 390 -22.74 -9.69 25.23
C ARG A 390 -21.98 -11.02 25.33
N ILE A 391 -20.65 -10.91 25.25
CA ILE A 391 -19.73 -12.03 25.45
C ILE A 391 -18.82 -11.70 26.62
N THR A 392 -18.64 -12.61 27.54
CA THR A 392 -17.78 -12.40 28.71
C THR A 392 -16.72 -13.49 28.84
N LEU A 393 -15.55 -13.12 29.35
CA LEU A 393 -14.48 -14.01 29.77
C LEU A 393 -14.28 -13.82 31.29
N ASP A 394 -14.44 -14.88 32.06
CA ASP A 394 -14.38 -14.86 33.52
C ASP A 394 -15.30 -13.76 34.15
N GLY A 395 -16.50 -13.58 33.55
CA GLY A 395 -17.47 -12.57 33.95
C GLY A 395 -17.17 -11.13 33.49
N THR A 396 -16.01 -10.87 32.87
CA THR A 396 -15.63 -9.58 32.31
C THR A 396 -16.05 -9.48 30.85
N ASP A 397 -16.70 -8.38 30.45
CA ASP A 397 -17.06 -8.13 29.06
C ASP A 397 -15.81 -8.03 28.19
N ILE A 398 -15.73 -8.84 27.12
CA ILE A 398 -14.56 -8.93 26.27
C ILE A 398 -14.24 -7.62 25.53
N THR A 399 -15.23 -6.74 25.36
CA THR A 399 -15.03 -5.43 24.71
C THR A 399 -14.21 -4.47 25.55
N THR A 400 -14.17 -4.67 26.86
CA THR A 400 -13.40 -3.85 27.81
C THR A 400 -11.95 -4.29 27.97
N ILE A 401 -11.60 -5.48 27.44
CA ILE A 401 -10.25 -6.04 27.52
C ILE A 401 -9.45 -5.61 26.28
N ASP A 402 -8.15 -5.30 26.45
CA ASP A 402 -7.23 -5.14 25.34
C ASP A 402 -7.30 -6.34 24.39
N VAL A 403 -7.52 -6.09 23.10
CA VAL A 403 -7.77 -7.17 22.14
C VAL A 403 -6.58 -8.12 21.97
N LYS A 404 -5.34 -7.59 22.07
CA LYS A 404 -4.12 -8.42 21.97
C LYS A 404 -3.94 -9.26 23.24
N ALA A 405 -4.17 -8.66 24.40
CA ALA A 405 -4.12 -9.36 25.68
C ALA A 405 -5.22 -10.41 25.80
N TYR A 406 -6.41 -10.10 25.29
CA TYR A 406 -7.53 -11.04 25.18
C TYR A 406 -7.19 -12.24 24.29
N ARG A 407 -6.75 -11.98 23.04
CA ARG A 407 -6.40 -13.06 22.08
C ARG A 407 -5.22 -13.92 22.52
N ARG A 408 -4.35 -13.42 23.38
CA ARG A 408 -3.28 -14.23 23.99
C ARG A 408 -3.82 -15.32 24.94
N GLN A 409 -5.06 -15.23 25.40
CA GLN A 409 -5.70 -16.26 26.21
C GLN A 409 -6.14 -17.48 25.38
N PHE A 410 -6.06 -17.41 24.06
CA PHE A 410 -6.56 -18.46 23.15
C PHE A 410 -5.43 -19.14 22.37
N GLY A 411 -5.52 -20.47 22.27
CA GLY A 411 -4.82 -21.29 21.29
C GLY A 411 -5.80 -21.71 20.18
N TYR A 412 -5.64 -21.16 19.00
CA TYR A 412 -6.55 -21.40 17.90
C TYR A 412 -5.93 -22.27 16.81
N VAL A 413 -6.62 -23.37 16.45
CA VAL A 413 -6.28 -24.23 15.32
C VAL A 413 -7.43 -24.18 14.33
N PRO A 414 -7.28 -23.45 13.21
CA PRO A 414 -8.32 -23.32 12.20
C PRO A 414 -8.47 -24.60 11.34
N GLN A 415 -9.63 -24.75 10.70
CA GLN A 415 -9.92 -25.83 9.76
C GLN A 415 -8.88 -25.91 8.62
N ARG A 416 -8.44 -24.75 8.11
CA ARG A 416 -7.36 -24.65 7.11
C ARG A 416 -6.17 -23.93 7.72
N PRO A 417 -5.15 -24.66 8.17
CA PRO A 417 -3.99 -24.04 8.78
C PRO A 417 -3.23 -23.14 7.81
N LEU A 418 -2.99 -21.90 8.22
CA LEU A 418 -2.14 -20.95 7.52
C LEU A 418 -0.72 -21.09 8.08
N LEU A 419 0.21 -21.47 7.20
CA LEU A 419 1.64 -21.51 7.50
C LEU A 419 2.35 -20.41 6.74
N LEU A 420 3.36 -19.80 7.40
CA LEU A 420 4.22 -18.81 6.80
C LEU A 420 5.25 -19.50 5.88
N GLY A 421 5.62 -18.85 4.79
CA GLY A 421 6.83 -19.19 4.05
C GLY A 421 8.06 -18.98 4.94
N GLY A 422 8.74 -20.07 5.32
CA GLY A 422 9.85 -20.06 6.25
C GLY A 422 10.14 -21.44 6.79
N THR A 423 10.83 -21.56 7.91
CA THR A 423 11.16 -22.84 8.53
C THR A 423 9.99 -23.42 9.33
N ILE A 424 10.00 -24.73 9.56
CA ILE A 424 9.04 -25.38 10.47
C ILE A 424 9.15 -24.79 11.87
N ARG A 425 10.39 -24.51 12.33
CA ARG A 425 10.61 -23.84 13.62
C ARG A 425 9.90 -22.50 13.68
N GLU A 426 10.10 -21.61 12.71
CA GLU A 426 9.44 -20.29 12.66
C GLU A 426 7.92 -20.41 12.69
N ASN A 427 7.37 -21.43 12.06
CA ASN A 427 5.94 -21.70 12.09
C ASN A 427 5.43 -22.18 13.47
N ILE A 428 6.18 -23.02 14.18
CA ILE A 428 5.78 -23.49 15.51
C ILE A 428 5.91 -22.36 16.54
N VAL A 429 7.01 -21.60 16.52
CA VAL A 429 7.26 -20.51 17.51
C VAL A 429 6.50 -19.23 17.20
N PHE A 430 5.68 -19.19 16.18
CA PHE A 430 4.95 -18.00 15.76
C PHE A 430 4.30 -17.24 16.91
N GLY A 431 4.85 -16.05 17.23
CA GLY A 431 4.45 -15.23 18.37
C GLY A 431 5.05 -15.68 19.73
N MET A 432 6.05 -16.55 19.74
CA MET A 432 6.88 -16.96 20.89
C MET A 432 8.33 -17.24 20.45
N GLU A 433 8.97 -16.24 19.83
CA GLU A 433 10.31 -16.39 19.22
C GLU A 433 11.38 -16.85 20.19
N ASP A 434 11.23 -16.54 21.49
CA ASP A 434 12.17 -16.89 22.59
C ASP A 434 11.95 -18.30 23.17
N ALA A 435 11.08 -19.13 22.56
CA ALA A 435 10.83 -20.49 23.05
C ALA A 435 12.08 -21.36 23.01
N ALA A 436 12.36 -22.04 24.14
CA ALA A 436 13.50 -22.96 24.24
C ALA A 436 13.31 -24.18 23.31
N PRO A 437 14.40 -24.75 22.76
CA PRO A 437 14.32 -25.92 21.87
C PRO A 437 13.51 -27.08 22.45
N GLU A 438 13.65 -27.34 23.74
CA GLU A 438 12.97 -28.40 24.46
C GLU A 438 11.44 -28.16 24.53
N GLN A 439 11.02 -26.89 24.62
CA GLN A 439 9.61 -26.52 24.59
C GLN A 439 9.01 -26.76 23.20
N ILE A 440 9.77 -26.42 22.16
CA ILE A 440 9.37 -26.62 20.76
C ILE A 440 9.24 -28.11 20.44
N GLU A 441 10.24 -28.91 20.84
CA GLU A 441 10.20 -30.36 20.67
C GLU A 441 9.03 -30.98 21.41
N ARG A 442 8.80 -30.59 22.68
CA ARG A 442 7.66 -31.07 23.47
C ARG A 442 6.35 -30.73 22.78
N ALA A 443 6.15 -29.51 22.34
CA ALA A 443 4.95 -29.10 21.63
C ALA A 443 4.76 -29.88 20.31
N ALA A 444 5.82 -30.11 19.57
CA ALA A 444 5.79 -30.90 18.33
C ALA A 444 5.46 -32.38 18.61
N ARG A 445 5.97 -32.98 19.69
CA ARG A 445 5.63 -34.35 20.11
C ARG A 445 4.17 -34.45 20.49
N LEU A 446 3.67 -33.54 21.32
CA LEU A 446 2.26 -33.48 21.72
C LEU A 446 1.31 -33.32 20.53
N ALA A 447 1.73 -32.60 19.50
CA ALA A 447 0.99 -32.44 18.25
C ALA A 447 1.21 -33.60 17.26
N GLN A 448 1.94 -34.66 17.65
CA GLN A 448 2.34 -35.78 16.77
C GLN A 448 3.06 -35.28 15.48
N ALA A 449 3.74 -34.18 15.57
CA ALA A 449 4.50 -33.58 14.46
C ALA A 449 5.97 -34.02 14.47
N TRP A 450 6.52 -34.44 15.62
CA TRP A 450 7.94 -34.65 15.79
C TRP A 450 8.51 -35.74 14.88
N ASP A 451 7.81 -36.82 14.72
CA ASP A 451 8.30 -37.98 13.94
C ASP A 451 8.53 -37.62 12.47
N PHE A 452 7.57 -36.91 11.84
CA PHE A 452 7.79 -36.47 10.46
C PHE A 452 8.80 -35.34 10.38
N ILE A 453 8.88 -34.45 11.38
CA ILE A 453 9.86 -33.35 11.41
C ILE A 453 11.28 -33.91 11.53
N SER A 454 11.50 -34.86 12.44
CA SER A 454 12.82 -35.48 12.66
C SER A 454 13.26 -36.35 11.48
N ALA A 455 12.34 -36.86 10.68
CA ALA A 455 12.63 -37.61 9.46
C ALA A 455 13.04 -36.72 8.27
N LEU A 456 12.83 -35.40 8.36
CA LEU A 456 13.28 -34.46 7.33
C LEU A 456 14.80 -34.19 7.46
N PRO A 457 15.52 -34.00 6.34
CA PRO A 457 16.98 -33.80 6.37
C PRO A 457 17.46 -32.66 7.27
N GLU A 458 16.68 -31.57 7.33
CA GLU A 458 16.98 -30.37 8.12
C GLU A 458 16.12 -30.25 9.39
N GLY A 459 15.26 -31.23 9.67
CA GLY A 459 14.39 -31.25 10.84
C GLY A 459 13.56 -29.95 10.97
N LEU A 460 13.65 -29.29 12.12
CA LEU A 460 12.97 -28.00 12.38
C LEU A 460 13.45 -26.84 11.48
N ALA A 461 14.66 -26.90 10.90
CA ALA A 461 15.20 -25.90 9.99
C ALA A 461 14.66 -26.05 8.55
N THR A 462 13.96 -27.15 8.26
CA THR A 462 13.37 -27.38 6.94
C THR A 462 12.46 -26.23 6.55
N ARG A 463 12.73 -25.64 5.38
CA ARG A 463 11.91 -24.58 4.81
C ARG A 463 10.65 -25.14 4.17
N ILE A 464 9.52 -24.48 4.43
CA ILE A 464 8.20 -24.82 3.90
C ILE A 464 7.58 -23.59 3.23
N GLY A 465 6.63 -23.79 2.33
CA GLY A 465 5.99 -22.75 1.54
C GLY A 465 6.28 -22.91 0.05
N ASP A 466 6.17 -21.82 -0.71
CA ASP A 466 6.29 -21.86 -2.19
C ASP A 466 7.67 -22.32 -2.65
N ASP A 467 8.74 -21.95 -1.92
CA ASP A 467 10.15 -22.29 -2.23
C ASP A 467 10.68 -23.48 -1.41
N GLY A 468 9.82 -24.21 -0.70
CA GLY A 468 10.22 -25.25 0.24
C GLY A 468 9.51 -26.59 0.06
N VAL A 469 9.67 -27.46 1.06
CA VAL A 469 9.01 -28.76 1.09
C VAL A 469 7.50 -28.59 1.16
N ARG A 470 6.77 -29.28 0.28
CA ARG A 470 5.31 -29.33 0.31
C ARG A 470 4.84 -30.31 1.38
N LEU A 471 4.21 -29.78 2.42
CA LEU A 471 3.62 -30.59 3.48
C LEU A 471 2.22 -31.11 3.07
N SER A 472 1.88 -32.30 3.56
CA SER A 472 0.51 -32.81 3.46
C SER A 472 -0.46 -31.97 4.30
N GLY A 473 -1.77 -32.08 4.06
CA GLY A 473 -2.79 -31.41 4.86
C GLY A 473 -2.67 -31.74 6.35
N GLY A 474 -2.49 -33.03 6.70
CA GLY A 474 -2.30 -33.47 8.07
C GLY A 474 -1.01 -32.92 8.72
N GLN A 475 0.11 -32.88 7.98
CA GLN A 475 1.36 -32.30 8.49
C GLN A 475 1.21 -30.81 8.79
N ARG A 476 0.54 -30.03 7.91
CA ARG A 476 0.22 -28.62 8.17
C ARG A 476 -0.62 -28.45 9.44
N GLN A 477 -1.62 -29.32 9.63
CA GLN A 477 -2.51 -29.28 10.78
C GLN A 477 -1.76 -29.58 12.08
N ARG A 478 -0.84 -30.57 12.08
CA ARG A 478 0.02 -30.90 13.23
C ARG A 478 0.95 -29.75 13.60
N ILE A 479 1.52 -29.03 12.63
CA ILE A 479 2.33 -27.83 12.89
C ILE A 479 1.48 -26.71 13.52
N ALA A 480 0.27 -26.46 13.00
CA ALA A 480 -0.62 -25.46 13.60
C ALA A 480 -1.05 -25.83 15.02
N LEU A 481 -1.24 -27.13 15.29
CA LEU A 481 -1.51 -27.63 16.61
C LEU A 481 -0.30 -27.45 17.54
N ALA A 482 0.92 -27.78 17.09
CA ALA A 482 2.14 -27.54 17.86
C ALA A 482 2.31 -26.06 18.22
N ARG A 483 2.00 -25.13 17.29
CA ARG A 483 1.95 -23.68 17.53
C ARG A 483 0.98 -23.30 18.65
N ALA A 484 -0.23 -23.88 18.65
CA ALA A 484 -1.23 -23.59 19.68
C ALA A 484 -0.82 -24.17 21.04
N LEU A 485 -0.26 -25.37 21.08
CA LEU A 485 0.19 -26.06 22.29
C LEU A 485 1.44 -25.40 22.92
N LEU A 486 2.36 -24.89 22.11
CA LEU A 486 3.56 -24.21 22.60
C LEU A 486 3.22 -23.00 23.47
N ARG A 487 2.15 -22.27 23.14
CA ARG A 487 1.72 -21.08 23.91
C ARG A 487 1.09 -21.40 25.26
N ASP A 488 0.65 -22.63 25.46
CA ASP A 488 -0.05 -23.11 26.67
C ASP A 488 -1.13 -22.13 27.22
N PRO A 489 -2.09 -21.72 26.38
CA PRO A 489 -3.14 -20.80 26.80
C PRO A 489 -4.18 -21.48 27.72
N PRO A 490 -4.97 -20.70 28.50
CA PRO A 490 -6.07 -21.26 29.29
C PRO A 490 -7.24 -21.78 28.44
N ILE A 491 -7.39 -21.31 27.21
CA ILE A 491 -8.52 -21.66 26.34
C ILE A 491 -7.99 -22.15 24.99
N TYR A 492 -8.51 -23.26 24.50
CA TYR A 492 -8.24 -23.77 23.16
C TYR A 492 -9.51 -23.76 22.30
N ILE A 493 -9.36 -23.39 21.05
CA ILE A 493 -10.41 -23.49 20.02
C ILE A 493 -9.87 -24.35 18.87
N PHE A 494 -10.53 -25.47 18.64
CA PHE A 494 -10.19 -26.41 17.57
C PHE A 494 -11.34 -26.46 16.55
N ASP A 495 -11.10 -25.90 15.35
CA ASP A 495 -12.05 -25.90 14.25
C ASP A 495 -11.67 -27.02 13.29
N GLU A 496 -12.34 -28.18 13.43
CA GLU A 496 -12.06 -29.41 12.68
C GLU A 496 -10.57 -29.81 12.67
N ALA A 497 -9.89 -29.63 13.81
CA ALA A 497 -8.42 -29.78 13.92
C ALA A 497 -7.93 -31.21 13.61
N THR A 498 -8.78 -32.20 13.56
CA THR A 498 -8.44 -33.58 13.24
C THR A 498 -8.97 -34.06 11.88
N SER A 499 -9.57 -33.18 11.08
CA SER A 499 -10.21 -33.55 9.81
C SER A 499 -9.27 -34.26 8.81
N MET A 500 -7.97 -34.00 8.90
CA MET A 500 -6.93 -34.57 8.03
C MET A 500 -6.16 -35.73 8.66
N TYR A 501 -6.56 -36.20 9.86
CA TYR A 501 -5.97 -37.37 10.50
C TYR A 501 -6.67 -38.64 10.01
N ASP A 502 -5.94 -39.77 9.94
CA ASP A 502 -6.51 -41.09 9.85
C ASP A 502 -7.13 -41.52 11.20
N LEU A 503 -7.84 -42.64 11.21
CA LEU A 503 -8.54 -43.11 12.42
C LEU A 503 -7.58 -43.40 13.59
N GLU A 504 -6.42 -43.97 13.30
CA GLU A 504 -5.41 -44.30 14.31
C GLU A 504 -4.74 -43.02 14.85
N GLY A 505 -4.37 -42.10 13.98
CA GLY A 505 -3.78 -40.83 14.34
C GLY A 505 -4.77 -39.94 15.13
N GLU A 506 -6.07 -39.98 14.80
CA GLU A 506 -7.09 -39.28 15.60
C GLU A 506 -7.22 -39.88 17.01
N ALA A 507 -7.28 -41.21 17.14
CA ALA A 507 -7.37 -41.86 18.44
C ALA A 507 -6.17 -41.56 19.33
N ALA A 508 -4.96 -41.64 18.79
CA ALA A 508 -3.73 -41.28 19.49
C ALA A 508 -3.68 -39.79 19.86
N PHE A 509 -4.12 -38.89 18.96
CA PHE A 509 -4.25 -37.45 19.26
C PHE A 509 -5.22 -37.20 20.42
N VAL A 510 -6.37 -37.87 20.41
CA VAL A 510 -7.38 -37.78 21.49
C VAL A 510 -6.78 -38.22 22.83
N GLU A 511 -6.04 -39.32 22.88
CA GLU A 511 -5.41 -39.83 24.10
C GLU A 511 -4.35 -38.85 24.64
N ASP A 512 -3.52 -38.27 23.77
CA ASP A 512 -2.51 -37.26 24.15
C ASP A 512 -3.18 -35.97 24.60
N CYS A 513 -4.23 -35.53 23.90
CA CYS A 513 -4.98 -34.31 24.24
C CYS A 513 -5.63 -34.37 25.63
N VAL A 514 -6.16 -35.53 26.05
CA VAL A 514 -6.75 -35.67 27.41
C VAL A 514 -5.77 -35.28 28.49
N LYS A 515 -4.50 -35.63 28.36
CA LYS A 515 -3.46 -35.32 29.35
C LYS A 515 -3.05 -33.84 29.29
N VAL A 516 -2.96 -33.26 28.10
CA VAL A 516 -2.46 -31.89 27.87
C VAL A 516 -3.51 -30.83 28.13
N LEU A 517 -4.77 -31.15 27.78
CA LEU A 517 -5.90 -30.23 27.92
C LEU A 517 -6.57 -30.30 29.29
N ALA A 518 -6.09 -31.17 30.18
CA ALA A 518 -6.62 -31.29 31.56
C ALA A 518 -6.60 -29.91 32.26
N GLY A 519 -7.77 -29.48 32.74
CA GLY A 519 -7.96 -28.18 33.40
C GLY A 519 -7.93 -26.96 32.44
N ARG A 520 -7.93 -27.17 31.13
CA ARG A 520 -8.07 -26.11 30.10
C ARG A 520 -9.49 -26.09 29.57
N THR A 521 -10.00 -24.91 29.27
CA THR A 521 -11.27 -24.76 28.55
C THR A 521 -11.05 -25.05 27.08
N VAL A 522 -11.88 -25.93 26.50
CA VAL A 522 -11.73 -26.32 25.10
C VAL A 522 -13.07 -26.22 24.36
N ILE A 523 -13.05 -25.52 23.23
CA ILE A 523 -14.18 -25.49 22.30
C ILE A 523 -13.78 -26.25 21.05
N LEU A 524 -14.49 -27.36 20.77
CA LEU A 524 -14.25 -28.22 19.63
C LEU A 524 -15.36 -28.03 18.61
N ILE A 525 -15.03 -27.75 17.35
CA ILE A 525 -15.96 -27.98 16.25
C ILE A 525 -15.51 -29.27 15.57
N THR A 526 -16.35 -30.30 15.61
CA THR A 526 -16.04 -31.57 15.00
C THR A 526 -17.32 -32.39 14.70
N HIS A 527 -17.23 -33.24 13.72
CA HIS A 527 -18.22 -34.29 13.42
C HIS A 527 -17.65 -35.67 13.68
N ARG A 528 -16.41 -35.80 14.12
CA ARG A 528 -15.71 -37.06 14.28
C ARG A 528 -15.98 -37.67 15.65
N PRO A 529 -16.38 -38.95 15.71
CA PRO A 529 -16.77 -39.62 16.94
C PRO A 529 -15.67 -39.66 18.02
N ALA A 530 -14.40 -39.87 17.62
CA ALA A 530 -13.29 -39.94 18.56
C ALA A 530 -13.06 -38.55 19.23
N SER A 531 -13.07 -37.47 18.47
CA SER A 531 -12.95 -36.12 18.99
C SER A 531 -14.17 -35.71 19.85
N LEU A 532 -15.39 -36.15 19.49
CA LEU A 532 -16.59 -35.95 20.31
C LEU A 532 -16.51 -36.68 21.66
N ALA A 533 -15.78 -37.78 21.73
CA ALA A 533 -15.58 -38.51 22.98
C ALA A 533 -14.78 -37.73 24.03
N LEU A 534 -14.00 -36.72 23.62
CA LEU A 534 -13.28 -35.79 24.52
C LEU A 534 -14.21 -34.83 25.25
N ALA A 535 -15.35 -34.50 24.66
CA ALA A 535 -16.22 -33.47 25.17
C ALA A 535 -16.96 -33.90 26.45
N ASN A 536 -16.96 -32.97 27.43
CA ASN A 536 -17.81 -33.09 28.62
C ASN A 536 -19.28 -32.89 28.22
N ARG A 537 -19.50 -31.96 27.27
CA ARG A 537 -20.85 -31.61 26.78
C ARG A 537 -20.83 -31.39 25.27
N ILE A 538 -21.89 -31.87 24.60
CA ILE A 538 -22.08 -31.70 23.17
C ILE A 538 -23.29 -30.80 22.94
N ILE A 539 -23.09 -29.72 22.19
CA ILE A 539 -24.13 -28.75 21.84
C ILE A 539 -24.39 -28.83 20.35
N GLU A 540 -25.62 -29.11 19.99
CA GLU A 540 -26.06 -29.08 18.58
C GLU A 540 -26.65 -27.72 18.23
N LEU A 541 -26.06 -27.06 17.24
CA LEU A 541 -26.59 -25.84 16.62
C LEU A 541 -27.57 -26.24 15.52
N THR A 542 -28.78 -25.67 15.57
CA THR A 542 -29.82 -25.87 14.56
C THR A 542 -30.22 -24.49 14.00
N PRO A 543 -30.84 -24.45 12.80
CA PRO A 543 -31.28 -23.15 12.21
C PRO A 543 -32.34 -22.41 13.05
N THR A 544 -33.03 -23.10 13.94
CA THR A 544 -34.10 -22.54 14.80
C THR A 544 -33.65 -22.29 16.23
N GLY A 545 -32.37 -22.50 16.52
CA GLY A 545 -31.81 -22.35 17.87
C GLY A 545 -30.74 -23.39 18.17
N TRP A 546 -30.48 -23.60 19.45
CA TRP A 546 -29.47 -24.54 19.94
C TRP A 546 -30.09 -25.47 21.01
N GLY A 547 -29.59 -26.69 21.07
CA GLY A 547 -30.03 -27.69 22.03
C GLY A 547 -28.85 -28.46 22.60
N ASN A 548 -28.91 -28.78 23.90
CA ASN A 548 -27.99 -29.73 24.52
C ASN A 548 -28.33 -31.16 24.09
N LEU A 549 -27.41 -31.82 23.38
CA LEU A 549 -27.61 -33.23 22.96
C LEU A 549 -27.25 -34.24 24.03
N LYS A 550 -26.35 -33.91 24.94
CA LYS A 550 -26.00 -34.78 26.09
C LYS A 550 -25.16 -34.04 27.13
N ASP A 551 -25.64 -34.03 28.38
CA ASP A 551 -24.74 -34.03 29.51
C ASP A 551 -24.22 -35.46 29.68
N LYS A 552 -22.91 -35.69 29.57
CA LYS A 552 -22.33 -36.98 29.89
C LYS A 552 -22.27 -37.06 31.43
N PRO A 553 -22.78 -38.12 32.10
CA PRO A 553 -22.72 -38.26 33.55
C PRO A 553 -21.31 -38.28 34.10
#